data_597e6b8c33214c0010ad3b7cc8e4faad
#
_entry.id   597e6b8c33214c0010ad3b7cc8e4faad
#
_cell.length_a   1.000
_cell.length_b   1.000
_cell.length_c   1.000
_cell.angle_alpha   90.00
_cell.angle_beta   90.00
_cell.angle_gamma   90.00
#
_symmetry.space_group_name_H-M   'P 1'
#
loop_
_entity.id
_entity.type
_entity.pdbx_description
1 polymer ?
#
loop_
_entity_poly.entity_id
_entity_poly.type
_entity_poly.pdbx_seq_one_letter_code
_entity_poly.pdbx_strand_id
1 'polypeptide(L)'
;MKRTLLILLTGLLLCPAVAQIRQIDYSGIAPHPRLFLQKDAEKAIRKVIRSDKGLARAHFAIIDYSDKLLTEHCLVRPESGHILAISREALKRIFYLSYAYRITGMVRYAERAEKEMLNVCGFRDWDPEHFLDTAEMLLALAIGYDWLYDRLSPRTRDTVRTAIIEKGFEPTYDDRYNKFYGMNSNWNQVCNSGVICAALA
;
A
#
# COMPACT_ATOMS: atom_id res chain seq x y z
N MET A 1 -8.77 55.01 -59.77
CA MET A 1 -8.12 54.83 -58.47
C MET A 1 -8.59 53.53 -57.88
N LYS A 2 -7.79 52.46 -58.00
CA LYS A 2 -8.07 51.14 -57.44
C LYS A 2 -7.33 51.02 -56.11
N ARG A 3 -8.07 50.88 -54.98
CA ARG A 3 -7.50 50.61 -53.64
C ARG A 3 -7.33 49.09 -53.50
N THR A 4 -6.13 48.63 -53.46
CA THR A 4 -5.78 47.24 -53.17
C THR A 4 -5.73 47.05 -51.67
N LEU A 5 -6.64 46.20 -51.15
CA LEU A 5 -6.74 45.84 -49.72
C LEU A 5 -5.76 44.70 -49.47
N LEU A 6 -4.71 44.96 -48.71
CA LEU A 6 -3.68 43.97 -48.30
C LEU A 6 -4.21 43.29 -47.01
N ILE A 7 -4.64 42.05 -47.11
CA ILE A 7 -5.04 41.22 -45.97
C ILE A 7 -3.77 40.54 -45.44
N LEU A 8 -3.27 41.00 -44.29
CA LEU A 8 -2.24 40.31 -43.52
C LEU A 8 -2.84 39.10 -42.81
N LEU A 9 -2.56 37.90 -43.31
CA LEU A 9 -2.90 36.64 -42.65
C LEU A 9 -1.82 36.37 -41.58
N THR A 10 -2.08 36.77 -40.33
CA THR A 10 -1.23 36.32 -39.18
C THR A 10 -1.62 34.90 -38.84
N GLY A 11 -0.81 33.95 -39.39
CA GLY A 11 -0.89 32.55 -39.01
C GLY A 11 -0.45 32.38 -37.54
N LEU A 12 -1.40 32.17 -36.63
CA LEU A 12 -1.11 31.68 -35.30
C LEU A 12 -0.60 30.25 -35.43
N LEU A 13 0.72 30.09 -35.33
CA LEU A 13 1.33 28.79 -35.10
C LEU A 13 0.92 28.32 -33.70
N LEU A 14 -0.17 27.58 -33.60
CA LEU A 14 -0.50 26.74 -32.46
C LEU A 14 0.56 25.64 -32.41
N CYS A 15 1.65 25.89 -31.66
CA CYS A 15 2.58 24.86 -31.27
C CYS A 15 1.85 23.94 -30.29
N PRO A 16 1.54 22.66 -30.62
CA PRO A 16 1.03 21.75 -29.64
C PRO A 16 2.15 21.56 -28.61
N ALA A 17 1.98 22.09 -27.41
CA ALA A 17 2.78 21.71 -26.26
C ALA A 17 2.44 20.24 -25.98
N VAL A 18 3.09 19.33 -26.68
CA VAL A 18 3.15 17.93 -26.31
C VAL A 18 3.90 17.91 -25.01
N ALA A 19 3.16 17.80 -23.90
CA ALA A 19 3.74 17.53 -22.61
C ALA A 19 4.54 16.24 -22.77
N GLN A 20 5.86 16.37 -22.84
CA GLN A 20 6.76 15.23 -22.81
C GLN A 20 6.57 14.59 -21.45
N ILE A 21 5.76 13.52 -21.41
CA ILE A 21 5.71 12.64 -20.25
C ILE A 21 7.13 12.10 -20.11
N ARG A 22 7.87 12.66 -19.15
CA ARG A 22 9.20 12.13 -18.81
C ARG A 22 8.98 10.66 -18.47
N GLN A 23 9.52 9.79 -19.29
CA GLN A 23 9.53 8.36 -19.00
C GLN A 23 10.35 8.18 -17.72
N ILE A 24 9.68 7.79 -16.64
CA ILE A 24 10.34 7.58 -15.36
C ILE A 24 11.23 6.35 -15.51
N ASP A 25 12.52 6.51 -15.22
CA ASP A 25 13.46 5.40 -15.18
C ASP A 25 13.30 4.65 -13.84
N TYR A 26 12.78 3.44 -13.91
CA TYR A 26 12.60 2.56 -12.76
C TYR A 26 13.78 1.61 -12.53
N SER A 27 14.85 1.68 -13.35
CA SER A 27 15.99 0.75 -13.26
C SER A 27 16.76 0.82 -11.94
N GLY A 28 16.68 1.97 -11.24
CA GLY A 28 17.29 2.18 -9.92
C GLY A 28 16.45 1.71 -8.74
N ILE A 29 15.24 1.19 -8.96
CA ILE A 29 14.40 0.72 -7.86
C ILE A 29 14.89 -0.63 -7.35
N ALA A 30 15.14 -0.73 -6.03
CA ALA A 30 15.56 -1.98 -5.40
C ALA A 30 14.52 -3.10 -5.63
N PRO A 31 14.95 -4.36 -5.78
CA PRO A 31 14.03 -5.49 -5.83
C PRO A 31 13.29 -5.66 -4.49
N HIS A 32 12.16 -6.37 -4.53
CA HIS A 32 11.44 -6.75 -3.32
C HIS A 32 12.26 -7.74 -2.46
N PRO A 33 12.14 -7.68 -1.14
CA PRO A 33 11.43 -6.68 -0.36
C PRO A 33 12.26 -5.40 -0.20
N ARG A 34 11.61 -4.24 -0.30
CA ARG A 34 12.27 -2.92 -0.25
C ARG A 34 11.74 -2.00 0.85
N LEU A 35 10.56 -2.30 1.41
CA LEU A 35 9.96 -1.54 2.52
C LEU A 35 10.42 -2.09 3.86
N PHE A 36 10.86 -1.22 4.77
CA PHE A 36 11.17 -1.47 6.18
C PHE A 36 12.13 -2.66 6.44
N LEU A 37 11.73 -3.87 6.08
CA LEU A 37 12.49 -5.11 6.30
C LEU A 37 13.08 -5.58 4.97
N GLN A 38 14.23 -5.03 4.62
CA GLN A 38 14.94 -5.34 3.38
C GLN A 38 15.45 -6.78 3.36
N LYS A 39 15.94 -7.22 2.21
CA LYS A 39 16.53 -8.53 2.03
C LYS A 39 17.67 -8.76 3.04
N ASP A 40 17.75 -9.96 3.58
CA ASP A 40 18.76 -10.42 4.53
C ASP A 40 18.68 -9.79 5.95
N ALA A 41 17.76 -8.86 6.21
CA ALA A 41 17.57 -8.28 7.54
C ALA A 41 17.12 -9.33 8.58
N GLU A 42 16.50 -10.44 8.14
CA GLU A 42 16.06 -11.54 9.00
C GLU A 42 17.21 -12.14 9.82
N LYS A 43 18.41 -12.21 9.26
CA LYS A 43 19.59 -12.71 9.96
C LYS A 43 19.96 -11.84 11.16
N ALA A 44 19.92 -10.52 10.98
CA ALA A 44 20.17 -9.56 12.05
C ALA A 44 19.09 -9.66 13.13
N ILE A 45 17.81 -9.73 12.74
CA ILE A 45 16.68 -9.86 13.66
C ILE A 45 16.80 -11.15 14.48
N ARG A 46 17.05 -12.30 13.84
CA ARG A 46 17.26 -13.58 14.56
C ARG A 46 18.43 -13.52 15.54
N LYS A 47 19.49 -12.78 15.23
CA LYS A 47 20.60 -12.57 16.17
C LYS A 47 20.16 -11.76 17.38
N VAL A 48 19.45 -10.66 17.18
CA VAL A 48 18.96 -9.78 18.26
C VAL A 48 17.94 -10.49 19.14
N ILE A 49 17.01 -11.27 18.59
CA ILE A 49 16.06 -12.08 19.36
C ILE A 49 16.77 -13.01 20.34
N ARG A 50 17.97 -13.53 20.00
CA ARG A 50 18.73 -14.42 20.89
C ARG A 50 19.44 -13.68 22.01
N SER A 51 19.78 -12.42 21.85
CA SER A 51 20.58 -11.64 22.78
C SER A 51 19.79 -10.65 23.63
N ASP A 52 18.60 -10.21 23.16
CA ASP A 52 17.76 -9.22 23.85
C ASP A 52 16.44 -9.85 24.30
N LYS A 53 16.24 -9.91 25.63
CA LYS A 53 15.04 -10.51 26.24
C LYS A 53 13.75 -9.70 25.93
N GLY A 54 13.84 -8.39 25.73
CA GLY A 54 12.70 -7.54 25.39
C GLY A 54 12.21 -7.80 23.97
N LEU A 55 13.14 -7.80 23.01
CA LEU A 55 12.84 -8.11 21.62
C LEU A 55 12.44 -9.58 21.43
N ALA A 56 13.02 -10.51 22.21
CA ALA A 56 12.55 -11.89 22.22
C ALA A 56 11.08 -12.00 22.64
N ARG A 57 10.65 -11.31 23.70
CA ARG A 57 9.25 -11.30 24.11
C ARG A 57 8.31 -10.72 23.03
N ALA A 58 8.71 -9.62 22.41
CA ALA A 58 7.94 -9.04 21.30
C ALA A 58 7.83 -10.02 20.12
N HIS A 59 8.93 -10.65 19.73
CA HIS A 59 8.92 -11.68 18.69
C HIS A 59 7.95 -12.82 19.01
N PHE A 60 8.06 -13.42 20.20
CA PHE A 60 7.19 -14.54 20.58
C PHE A 60 5.72 -14.12 20.67
N ALA A 61 5.42 -12.88 21.11
CA ALA A 61 4.04 -12.38 21.11
C ALA A 61 3.48 -12.25 19.68
N ILE A 62 4.31 -11.84 18.72
CA ILE A 62 3.91 -11.78 17.30
C ILE A 62 3.65 -13.19 16.75
N ILE A 63 4.53 -14.15 17.05
CA ILE A 63 4.36 -15.54 16.59
C ILE A 63 3.10 -16.16 17.20
N ASP A 64 2.89 -16.03 18.52
CA ASP A 64 1.69 -16.54 19.21
C ASP A 64 0.39 -15.96 18.62
N TYR A 65 0.39 -14.65 18.35
CA TYR A 65 -0.75 -14.02 17.68
C TYR A 65 -0.93 -14.53 16.23
N SER A 66 0.16 -14.71 15.49
CA SER A 66 0.13 -15.26 14.13
C SER A 66 -0.39 -16.71 14.11
N ASP A 67 -0.03 -17.53 15.10
CA ASP A 67 -0.57 -18.89 15.23
C ASP A 67 -2.09 -18.90 15.46
N LYS A 68 -2.60 -18.00 16.30
CA LYS A 68 -4.05 -17.85 16.53
C LYS A 68 -4.77 -17.46 15.23
N LEU A 69 -4.18 -16.58 14.43
CA LEU A 69 -4.77 -16.15 13.16
C LEU A 69 -4.96 -17.29 12.15
N LEU A 70 -4.19 -18.38 12.23
CA LEU A 70 -4.30 -19.48 11.27
C LEU A 70 -5.72 -20.11 11.22
N THR A 71 -6.44 -20.05 12.35
CA THR A 71 -7.80 -20.61 12.48
C THR A 71 -8.89 -19.55 12.57
N GLU A 72 -8.52 -18.27 12.69
CA GLU A 72 -9.48 -17.17 12.80
C GLU A 72 -10.26 -16.94 11.48
N HIS A 73 -11.46 -16.35 11.61
CA HIS A 73 -12.19 -15.86 10.44
C HIS A 73 -11.51 -14.63 9.84
N CYS A 74 -11.65 -14.46 8.53
CA CYS A 74 -11.23 -13.24 7.86
C CYS A 74 -12.09 -12.06 8.32
N LEU A 75 -11.55 -10.85 8.18
CA LEU A 75 -12.25 -9.62 8.54
C LEU A 75 -13.49 -9.42 7.68
N VAL A 76 -14.52 -8.85 8.27
CA VAL A 76 -15.77 -8.50 7.58
C VAL A 76 -15.90 -6.98 7.56
N ARG A 77 -16.16 -6.42 6.38
CA ARG A 77 -16.51 -5.01 6.23
C ARG A 77 -17.97 -4.81 6.65
N PRO A 78 -18.24 -3.94 7.63
CA PRO A 78 -19.64 -3.61 7.99
C PRO A 78 -20.34 -2.86 6.85
N GLU A 79 -21.66 -2.97 6.80
CA GLU A 79 -22.49 -2.33 5.78
C GLU A 79 -22.43 -0.80 5.85
N SER A 80 -22.27 -0.22 7.03
CA SER A 80 -22.23 1.23 7.26
C SER A 80 -21.20 1.62 8.30
N GLY A 81 -20.86 2.90 8.34
CA GLY A 81 -19.90 3.49 9.27
C GLY A 81 -18.45 3.33 8.85
N HIS A 82 -17.58 3.98 9.62
CA HIS A 82 -16.14 3.93 9.42
C HIS A 82 -15.57 2.54 9.73
N ILE A 83 -14.53 2.17 9.00
CA ILE A 83 -13.89 0.86 9.12
C ILE A 83 -12.47 0.93 9.71
N LEU A 84 -12.12 2.03 10.38
CA LEU A 84 -10.77 2.24 10.91
C LEU A 84 -10.28 1.08 11.80
N ALA A 85 -11.15 0.54 12.65
CA ALA A 85 -10.81 -0.61 13.48
C ALA A 85 -10.51 -1.86 12.62
N ILE A 86 -11.22 -2.05 11.51
CA ILE A 86 -11.01 -3.14 10.57
C ILE A 86 -9.70 -2.95 9.81
N SER A 87 -9.42 -1.73 9.33
CA SER A 87 -8.17 -1.41 8.63
C SER A 87 -6.95 -1.60 9.52
N ARG A 88 -7.02 -1.19 10.78
CA ARG A 88 -5.98 -1.42 11.79
C ARG A 88 -5.76 -2.90 12.09
N GLU A 89 -6.83 -3.65 12.21
CA GLU A 89 -6.73 -5.09 12.42
C GLU A 89 -6.17 -5.79 11.17
N ALA A 90 -6.54 -5.36 9.95
CA ALA A 90 -5.96 -5.85 8.71
C ALA A 90 -4.46 -5.57 8.64
N LEU A 91 -4.04 -4.34 8.96
CA LEU A 91 -2.64 -3.96 9.04
C LEU A 91 -1.88 -4.86 10.02
N LYS A 92 -2.38 -5.03 11.22
CA LYS A 92 -1.77 -5.88 12.25
C LYS A 92 -1.66 -7.34 11.79
N ARG A 93 -2.74 -7.93 11.24
CA ARG A 93 -2.76 -9.32 10.77
C ARG A 93 -1.76 -9.56 9.65
N ILE A 94 -1.84 -8.76 8.60
CA ILE A 94 -0.97 -8.90 7.42
C ILE A 94 0.50 -8.67 7.81
N PHE A 95 0.78 -7.64 8.61
CA PHE A 95 2.13 -7.33 9.08
C PHE A 95 2.71 -8.48 9.92
N TYR A 96 1.98 -8.99 10.91
CA TYR A 96 2.46 -10.04 11.81
C TYR A 96 2.66 -11.38 11.09
N LEU A 97 1.72 -11.75 10.22
CA LEU A 97 1.82 -12.98 9.43
C LEU A 97 2.99 -12.91 8.43
N SER A 98 3.16 -11.77 7.76
CA SER A 98 4.29 -11.55 6.84
C SER A 98 5.63 -11.58 7.57
N TYR A 99 5.73 -10.95 8.75
CA TYR A 99 6.89 -11.04 9.63
C TYR A 99 7.15 -12.47 10.07
N ALA A 100 6.12 -13.18 10.55
CA ALA A 100 6.24 -14.56 11.00
C ALA A 100 6.80 -15.46 9.89
N TYR A 101 6.29 -15.33 8.66
CA TYR A 101 6.82 -16.04 7.50
C TYR A 101 8.29 -15.69 7.27
N ARG A 102 8.65 -14.42 7.20
CA ARG A 102 10.02 -13.98 6.90
C ARG A 102 11.03 -14.45 7.95
N ILE A 103 10.65 -14.45 9.22
CA ILE A 103 11.57 -14.87 10.29
C ILE A 103 11.65 -16.39 10.43
N THR A 104 10.55 -17.12 10.23
CA THR A 104 10.48 -18.57 10.45
C THR A 104 10.65 -19.41 9.19
N GLY A 105 10.28 -18.86 8.02
CA GLY A 105 10.19 -19.59 6.76
C GLY A 105 8.94 -20.49 6.65
N MET A 106 8.06 -20.48 7.64
CA MET A 106 6.87 -21.36 7.65
C MET A 106 5.80 -20.83 6.70
N VAL A 107 5.58 -21.55 5.60
CA VAL A 107 4.69 -21.18 4.50
C VAL A 107 3.25 -20.89 4.95
N ARG A 108 2.76 -21.58 5.97
CA ARG A 108 1.39 -21.36 6.53
C ARG A 108 1.09 -19.90 6.88
N TYR A 109 2.10 -19.14 7.34
CA TYR A 109 1.91 -17.72 7.65
C TYR A 109 1.77 -16.87 6.37
N ALA A 110 2.55 -17.18 5.33
CA ALA A 110 2.42 -16.49 4.05
C ALA A 110 1.07 -16.76 3.39
N GLU A 111 0.61 -18.02 3.40
CA GLU A 111 -0.70 -18.42 2.87
C GLU A 111 -1.85 -17.73 3.63
N ARG A 112 -1.72 -17.64 4.95
CA ARG A 112 -2.72 -16.91 5.75
C ARG A 112 -2.68 -15.41 5.48
N ALA A 113 -1.50 -14.80 5.35
CA ALA A 113 -1.37 -13.39 5.00
C ALA A 113 -1.98 -13.09 3.62
N GLU A 114 -1.71 -13.94 2.62
CA GLU A 114 -2.30 -13.83 1.28
C GLU A 114 -3.83 -13.89 1.34
N LYS A 115 -4.38 -14.79 2.16
CA LYS A 115 -5.84 -14.89 2.37
C LYS A 115 -6.43 -13.62 2.97
N GLU A 116 -5.77 -13.01 3.97
CA GLU A 116 -6.21 -11.73 4.55
C GLU A 116 -6.11 -10.60 3.53
N MET A 117 -5.03 -10.53 2.73
CA MET A 117 -4.86 -9.55 1.68
C MET A 117 -5.97 -9.64 0.63
N LEU A 118 -6.23 -10.83 0.10
CA LEU A 118 -7.30 -11.05 -0.88
C LEU A 118 -8.68 -10.72 -0.32
N ASN A 119 -8.91 -11.02 0.95
CA ASN A 119 -10.17 -10.70 1.64
C ASN A 119 -10.42 -9.18 1.65
N VAL A 120 -9.46 -8.38 2.07
CA VAL A 120 -9.64 -6.91 2.12
C VAL A 120 -9.64 -6.28 0.73
N CYS A 121 -8.97 -6.87 -0.25
CA CYS A 121 -9.11 -6.48 -1.66
C CYS A 121 -10.54 -6.67 -2.15
N GLY A 122 -11.27 -7.66 -1.64
CA GLY A 122 -12.66 -7.95 -1.98
C GLY A 122 -13.68 -6.99 -1.34
N PHE A 123 -13.29 -6.12 -0.42
CA PHE A 123 -14.20 -5.12 0.15
C PHE A 123 -14.68 -4.16 -0.94
N ARG A 124 -15.93 -3.68 -0.83
CA ARG A 124 -16.50 -2.73 -1.81
C ARG A 124 -15.69 -1.44 -1.95
N ASP A 125 -15.20 -0.91 -0.82
CA ASP A 125 -14.34 0.26 -0.68
C ASP A 125 -13.55 0.18 0.63
N TRP A 126 -12.64 1.14 0.85
CA TRP A 126 -11.87 1.29 2.09
C TRP A 126 -12.22 2.57 2.84
N ASP A 127 -13.47 3.04 2.73
CA ASP A 127 -13.99 4.25 3.36
C ASP A 127 -13.18 5.52 3.04
N PRO A 128 -13.16 5.97 1.77
CA PRO A 128 -12.39 7.14 1.37
C PRO A 128 -12.89 8.45 2.02
N GLU A 129 -14.13 8.49 2.53
CA GLU A 129 -14.65 9.64 3.27
C GLU A 129 -13.90 9.86 4.59
N HIS A 130 -13.46 8.78 5.22
CA HIS A 130 -12.59 8.80 6.38
C HIS A 130 -11.21 8.25 6.01
N PHE A 131 -10.43 8.98 5.25
CA PHE A 131 -9.22 8.51 4.56
C PHE A 131 -8.16 7.84 5.44
N LEU A 132 -8.22 7.97 6.76
CA LEU A 132 -7.40 7.17 7.69
C LEU A 132 -7.61 5.66 7.47
N ASP A 133 -8.84 5.25 7.22
CA ASP A 133 -9.23 3.86 6.99
C ASP A 133 -8.55 3.32 5.73
N THR A 134 -8.67 4.10 4.64
CA THR A 134 -8.00 3.82 3.36
C THR A 134 -6.49 3.79 3.50
N ALA A 135 -5.90 4.74 4.23
CA ALA A 135 -4.45 4.84 4.38
C ALA A 135 -3.85 3.67 5.17
N GLU A 136 -4.50 3.24 6.24
CA GLU A 136 -4.05 2.07 7.01
C GLU A 136 -4.23 0.77 6.22
N MET A 137 -5.27 0.68 5.37
CA MET A 137 -5.43 -0.45 4.45
C MET A 137 -4.36 -0.47 3.36
N LEU A 138 -4.02 0.70 2.80
CA LEU A 138 -2.90 0.85 1.86
C LEU A 138 -1.59 0.37 2.47
N LEU A 139 -1.28 0.78 3.71
CA LEU A 139 -0.07 0.36 4.40
C LEU A 139 -0.06 -1.16 4.66
N ALA A 140 -1.20 -1.74 5.03
CA ALA A 140 -1.33 -3.18 5.23
C ALA A 140 -0.97 -3.97 3.97
N LEU A 141 -1.57 -3.57 2.83
CA LEU A 141 -1.33 -4.24 1.55
C LEU A 141 0.07 -3.96 1.01
N ALA A 142 0.61 -2.75 1.21
CA ALA A 142 1.99 -2.43 0.82
C ALA A 142 3.00 -3.36 1.49
N ILE A 143 2.88 -3.56 2.81
CA ILE A 143 3.77 -4.46 3.57
C ILE A 143 3.59 -5.91 3.12
N GLY A 144 2.36 -6.39 3.02
CA GLY A 144 2.09 -7.76 2.59
C GLY A 144 2.59 -8.03 1.17
N TYR A 145 2.30 -7.13 0.25
CA TYR A 145 2.74 -7.22 -1.15
C TYR A 145 4.26 -7.25 -1.27
N ASP A 146 4.95 -6.31 -0.63
CA ASP A 146 6.40 -6.19 -0.69
C ASP A 146 7.12 -7.38 -0.01
N TRP A 147 6.69 -7.73 1.20
CA TRP A 147 7.37 -8.76 1.99
C TRP A 147 7.13 -10.18 1.53
N LEU A 148 6.03 -10.42 0.83
CA LEU A 148 5.64 -11.73 0.31
C LEU A 148 5.77 -11.82 -1.22
N TYR A 149 6.30 -10.79 -1.90
CA TYR A 149 6.28 -10.64 -3.35
C TYR A 149 6.64 -11.93 -4.11
N ASP A 150 7.74 -12.58 -3.74
CA ASP A 150 8.22 -13.81 -4.38
C ASP A 150 7.34 -15.04 -4.09
N ARG A 151 6.45 -14.94 -3.09
CA ARG A 151 5.51 -16.01 -2.72
C ARG A 151 4.14 -15.84 -3.36
N LEU A 152 3.77 -14.60 -3.63
CA LEU A 152 2.48 -14.30 -4.23
C LEU A 152 2.44 -14.73 -5.70
N SER A 153 1.34 -15.36 -6.11
CA SER A 153 1.10 -15.67 -7.51
C SER A 153 0.99 -14.39 -8.36
N PRO A 154 1.28 -14.43 -9.67
CA PRO A 154 1.04 -13.28 -10.54
C PRO A 154 -0.39 -12.74 -10.42
N ARG A 155 -1.38 -13.62 -10.35
CA ARG A 155 -2.80 -13.28 -10.19
C ARG A 155 -3.05 -12.54 -8.86
N THR A 156 -2.48 -13.01 -7.75
CA THR A 156 -2.62 -12.36 -6.45
C THR A 156 -1.98 -10.98 -6.49
N ARG A 157 -0.78 -10.87 -7.06
CA ARG A 157 -0.10 -9.57 -7.23
C ARG A 157 -0.93 -8.58 -8.04
N ASP A 158 -1.53 -9.02 -9.13
CA ASP A 158 -2.41 -8.19 -9.95
C ASP A 158 -3.67 -7.76 -9.19
N THR A 159 -4.30 -8.67 -8.45
CA THR A 159 -5.48 -8.36 -7.62
C THR A 159 -5.16 -7.30 -6.56
N VAL A 160 -4.04 -7.45 -5.85
CA VAL A 160 -3.63 -6.50 -4.81
C VAL A 160 -3.28 -5.15 -5.42
N ARG A 161 -2.52 -5.13 -6.53
CA ARG A 161 -2.19 -3.89 -7.23
C ARG A 161 -3.42 -3.14 -7.73
N THR A 162 -4.38 -3.85 -8.33
CA THR A 162 -5.65 -3.28 -8.78
C THR A 162 -6.42 -2.66 -7.62
N ALA A 163 -6.54 -3.37 -6.49
CA ALA A 163 -7.23 -2.85 -5.31
C ALA A 163 -6.53 -1.61 -4.72
N ILE A 164 -5.20 -1.57 -4.69
CA ILE A 164 -4.42 -0.40 -4.26
C ILE A 164 -4.72 0.80 -5.17
N ILE A 165 -4.75 0.59 -6.48
CA ILE A 165 -5.03 1.66 -7.46
C ILE A 165 -6.47 2.16 -7.29
N GLU A 166 -7.46 1.28 -7.43
CA GLU A 166 -8.87 1.66 -7.50
C GLU A 166 -9.43 2.17 -6.17
N LYS A 167 -9.04 1.55 -5.04
CA LYS A 167 -9.60 1.86 -3.71
C LYS A 167 -8.72 2.76 -2.87
N GLY A 168 -7.45 2.88 -3.23
CA GLY A 168 -6.48 3.68 -2.50
C GLY A 168 -6.04 4.93 -3.24
N PHE A 169 -5.53 4.80 -4.46
CA PHE A 169 -4.97 5.93 -5.18
C PHE A 169 -6.03 6.77 -5.90
N GLU A 170 -6.97 6.17 -6.61
CA GLU A 170 -8.00 6.94 -7.33
C GLU A 170 -8.77 7.90 -6.42
N PRO A 171 -9.16 7.54 -5.17
CA PRO A 171 -9.77 8.50 -4.27
C PRO A 171 -8.90 9.71 -3.93
N THR A 172 -7.58 9.64 -4.05
CA THR A 172 -6.70 10.80 -3.78
C THR A 172 -6.84 11.92 -4.81
N TYR A 173 -7.40 11.64 -5.98
CA TYR A 173 -7.65 12.63 -7.03
C TYR A 173 -9.00 13.34 -6.86
N ASP A 174 -9.85 12.91 -5.92
CA ASP A 174 -11.15 13.50 -5.66
C ASP A 174 -11.06 14.48 -4.48
N ASP A 175 -11.43 15.75 -4.72
CA ASP A 175 -11.39 16.81 -3.71
C ASP A 175 -12.30 16.57 -2.50
N ARG A 176 -13.24 15.64 -2.60
CA ARG A 176 -14.06 15.20 -1.46
C ARG A 176 -13.23 14.45 -0.43
N TYR A 177 -12.22 13.70 -0.86
CA TYR A 177 -11.47 12.73 -0.05
C TYR A 177 -10.04 13.14 0.26
N ASN A 178 -9.44 14.02 -0.55
CA ASN A 178 -8.02 14.35 -0.48
C ASN A 178 -7.66 15.50 0.49
N LYS A 179 -8.57 15.94 1.33
CA LYS A 179 -8.40 17.07 2.27
C LYS A 179 -7.21 16.89 3.22
N PHE A 180 -6.77 15.67 3.46
CA PHE A 180 -5.65 15.35 4.33
C PHE A 180 -4.33 15.99 3.87
N TYR A 181 -4.17 16.30 2.59
CA TYR A 181 -2.98 16.98 2.07
C TYR A 181 -2.73 18.35 2.73
N GLY A 182 -3.79 19.08 3.05
CA GLY A 182 -3.72 20.41 3.69
C GLY A 182 -3.90 20.42 5.21
N MET A 183 -4.07 19.28 5.86
CA MET A 183 -4.32 19.23 7.30
C MET A 183 -3.05 19.37 8.13
N ASN A 184 -3.13 20.12 9.24
CA ASN A 184 -2.07 20.25 10.24
C ASN A 184 -2.31 19.29 11.43
N SER A 185 -2.57 18.03 11.14
CA SER A 185 -2.89 16.99 12.13
C SER A 185 -2.23 15.67 11.75
N ASN A 186 -2.42 14.64 12.58
CA ASN A 186 -1.97 13.27 12.27
C ASN A 186 -2.53 12.73 10.95
N TRP A 187 -3.68 13.23 10.48
CA TRP A 187 -4.25 12.85 9.18
C TRP A 187 -3.26 13.08 8.04
N ASN A 188 -2.60 14.23 8.01
CA ASN A 188 -1.61 14.51 6.98
C ASN A 188 -0.51 13.43 6.97
N GLN A 189 0.03 13.09 8.14
CA GLN A 189 1.12 12.12 8.24
C GLN A 189 0.66 10.70 7.94
N VAL A 190 -0.43 10.24 8.54
CA VAL A 190 -0.91 8.85 8.37
C VAL A 190 -1.36 8.61 6.94
N CYS A 191 -2.17 9.52 6.37
CA CYS A 191 -2.70 9.33 5.02
C CYS A 191 -1.58 9.37 3.97
N ASN A 192 -0.70 10.37 4.04
CA ASN A 192 0.43 10.43 3.10
C ASN A 192 1.39 9.23 3.26
N SER A 193 1.64 8.77 4.49
CA SER A 193 2.49 7.58 4.71
C SER A 193 1.91 6.33 4.08
N GLY A 194 0.61 6.10 4.23
CA GLY A 194 -0.07 4.96 3.59
C GLY A 194 0.04 5.00 2.07
N VAL A 195 -0.26 6.15 1.46
CA VAL A 195 -0.15 6.38 0.01
C VAL A 195 1.28 6.17 -0.48
N ILE A 196 2.27 6.77 0.19
CA ILE A 196 3.69 6.67 -0.19
C ILE A 196 4.17 5.22 -0.07
N CYS A 197 3.88 4.53 1.04
CA CYS A 197 4.29 3.13 1.19
C CYS A 197 3.69 2.24 0.11
N ALA A 198 2.41 2.43 -0.23
CA ALA A 198 1.76 1.66 -1.29
C ALA A 198 2.33 1.97 -2.69
N ALA A 199 2.73 3.21 -2.95
CA ALA A 199 3.38 3.59 -4.20
C ALA A 199 4.81 3.04 -4.34
N LEU A 200 5.48 2.80 -3.22
CA LEU A 200 6.84 2.26 -3.19
C LEU A 200 6.87 0.72 -3.16
N ALA A 201 5.76 0.08 -2.80
CA ALA A 201 5.65 -1.38 -2.78
C ALA A 201 5.57 -1.95 -4.18
#